data_b6100da041e9790724bf198fbb0cae1e
#
_entry.id   b6100da041e9790724bf198fbb0cae1e
#
_cell.length_a   1.000
_cell.length_b   1.000
_cell.length_c   1.000
_cell.angle_alpha   90.00
_cell.angle_beta   90.00
_cell.angle_gamma   90.00
#
_symmetry.space_group_name_H-M   'P 1'
#
loop_
_entity.id
_entity.type
_entity.pdbx_description
1 polymer ?
#
loop_
_entity_poly.entity_id
_entity_poly.type
_entity_poly.pdbx_seq_one_letter_code
_entity_poly.pdbx_strand_id
1 'polypeptide(L)'
;MSNSKQDPFIPRKFDPFFGSEWIGNAVSYGFYRKGQAPGMKGPSEKEILEDLNIISQYWRLIRLYGSDGDSERVLKVIRDHKIPIKVMLGVWLENETKNRGRKKENLREARKGIELGNRYSDIVAAINVGNETRISWSHHRMQQHTLLNYIRIVRNNTDLPVTTADDYNYWNKTDSKEIADEIDFIVTHIYALWNGKTLEEAFEWMDRIYFHEVKAMHPDKEIIIGETGWATDYDRSKTGPGQQASLIKGEVSDEAQGKYLVQHYEWVDKNRVTTFLFEAFDEPWKGGGDATGPHEVEKHWGVFYENRRPKESFQKLLIHLGL
;
A
#
# COMPACT_ATOMS: atom_id res chain seq x y z
N MET A 1 -21.73 7.40 14.98
CA MET A 1 -21.16 6.06 14.76
C MET A 1 -20.51 5.60 16.05
N SER A 2 -20.73 4.35 16.44
CA SER A 2 -20.11 3.77 17.62
C SER A 2 -18.61 3.60 17.40
N ASN A 3 -17.81 3.93 18.42
CA ASN A 3 -16.38 3.64 18.50
C ASN A 3 -16.06 2.72 19.68
N SER A 4 -17.05 1.95 20.13
CA SER A 4 -16.87 0.98 21.21
C SER A 4 -15.95 -0.14 20.76
N LYS A 5 -15.07 -0.61 21.65
CA LYS A 5 -14.32 -1.84 21.46
C LYS A 5 -15.30 -3.01 21.34
N GLN A 6 -15.05 -3.92 20.40
CA GLN A 6 -15.80 -5.17 20.31
C GLN A 6 -15.26 -6.17 21.33
N ASP A 7 -16.17 -6.73 22.13
CA ASP A 7 -15.84 -7.74 23.13
C ASP A 7 -16.94 -8.81 23.17
N PRO A 8 -16.65 -10.09 22.82
CA PRO A 8 -15.35 -10.56 22.32
C PRO A 8 -15.02 -10.06 20.91
N PHE A 9 -13.72 -9.88 20.62
CA PHE A 9 -13.25 -9.59 19.26
C PHE A 9 -13.31 -10.86 18.41
N ILE A 10 -14.12 -10.82 17.35
CA ILE A 10 -14.24 -11.92 16.39
C ILE A 10 -13.56 -11.48 15.08
N PRO A 11 -12.39 -12.05 14.72
CA PRO A 11 -11.70 -11.66 13.51
C PRO A 11 -12.49 -12.08 12.26
N ARG A 12 -12.50 -11.21 11.26
CA ARG A 12 -13.02 -11.47 9.92
C ARG A 12 -11.87 -11.90 9.03
N LYS A 13 -12.08 -12.96 8.26
CA LYS A 13 -11.04 -13.48 7.38
C LYS A 13 -10.81 -12.54 6.20
N PHE A 14 -9.58 -12.14 5.98
CA PHE A 14 -9.15 -11.57 4.70
C PHE A 14 -9.05 -12.71 3.67
N ASP A 15 -9.65 -12.52 2.51
CA ASP A 15 -9.74 -13.56 1.48
C ASP A 15 -9.14 -13.08 0.14
N PRO A 16 -7.82 -13.26 -0.07
CA PRO A 16 -7.14 -12.87 -1.30
C PRO A 16 -7.37 -13.91 -2.41
N PHE A 17 -8.63 -14.23 -2.70
CA PHE A 17 -9.00 -15.17 -3.75
C PHE A 17 -10.02 -14.56 -4.71
N PHE A 18 -9.92 -14.93 -5.97
CA PHE A 18 -10.91 -14.68 -7.00
C PHE A 18 -11.42 -16.04 -7.50
N GLY A 19 -12.57 -16.49 -6.97
CA GLY A 19 -13.00 -17.88 -7.10
C GLY A 19 -12.03 -18.82 -6.36
N SER A 20 -11.42 -19.74 -7.07
CA SER A 20 -10.38 -20.64 -6.53
C SER A 20 -8.95 -20.13 -6.72
N GLU A 21 -8.77 -19.04 -7.47
CA GLU A 21 -7.47 -18.48 -7.78
C GLU A 21 -6.98 -17.59 -6.64
N TRP A 22 -5.79 -17.86 -6.11
CA TRP A 22 -5.12 -16.98 -5.17
C TRP A 22 -4.57 -15.74 -5.90
N ILE A 23 -4.97 -14.57 -5.45
CA ILE A 23 -4.63 -13.28 -6.06
C ILE A 23 -3.72 -12.42 -5.16
N GLY A 24 -3.00 -13.06 -4.25
CA GLY A 24 -2.16 -12.36 -3.25
C GLY A 24 -0.85 -11.79 -3.80
N ASN A 25 -0.47 -12.07 -5.05
CA ASN A 25 0.50 -11.26 -5.76
C ASN A 25 -0.23 -10.02 -6.28
N ALA A 26 -0.09 -8.90 -5.59
CA ALA A 26 -0.92 -7.72 -5.73
C ALA A 26 -0.09 -6.47 -6.00
N VAL A 27 -0.73 -5.35 -6.30
CA VAL A 27 -0.03 -4.09 -6.61
C VAL A 27 -0.73 -2.88 -5.97
N SER A 28 0.07 -1.92 -5.50
CA SER A 28 -0.41 -0.59 -5.12
C SER A 28 -0.73 0.23 -6.36
N TYR A 29 -1.90 0.87 -6.37
CA TYR A 29 -2.36 1.67 -7.49
C TYR A 29 -2.53 3.13 -7.08
N GLY A 30 -1.54 3.95 -7.48
CA GLY A 30 -1.67 5.39 -7.56
C GLY A 30 -2.18 5.77 -8.94
N PHE A 31 -3.30 6.47 -9.00
CA PHE A 31 -4.00 6.76 -10.26
C PHE A 31 -3.64 8.13 -10.87
N TYR A 32 -2.86 8.95 -10.16
CA TYR A 32 -2.53 10.30 -10.63
C TYR A 32 -1.50 10.26 -11.76
N ARG A 33 -1.84 10.99 -12.83
CA ARG A 33 -1.00 11.16 -14.01
C ARG A 33 -0.23 12.48 -13.96
N LYS A 34 0.60 12.73 -14.95
CA LYS A 34 1.33 14.00 -15.07
C LYS A 34 0.37 15.20 -15.01
N GLY A 35 0.61 16.11 -14.08
CA GLY A 35 -0.23 17.27 -13.82
C GLY A 35 -1.45 17.01 -12.92
N GLN A 36 -1.59 15.81 -12.39
CA GLN A 36 -2.59 15.44 -11.40
C GLN A 36 -1.91 15.15 -10.06
N ALA A 37 -2.63 15.37 -8.95
CA ALA A 37 -2.15 15.11 -7.59
C ALA A 37 -3.34 15.06 -6.61
N PRO A 38 -3.15 14.53 -5.39
CA PRO A 38 -4.16 14.62 -4.33
C PRO A 38 -4.63 16.06 -4.10
N GLY A 39 -5.95 16.27 -4.04
CA GLY A 39 -6.55 17.59 -3.87
C GLY A 39 -6.65 18.43 -5.14
N MET A 40 -6.15 17.96 -6.26
CA MET A 40 -6.35 18.53 -7.60
C MET A 40 -7.45 17.78 -8.36
N LYS A 41 -7.68 18.15 -9.62
CA LYS A 41 -8.55 17.38 -10.51
C LYS A 41 -7.90 16.01 -10.78
N GLY A 42 -8.53 14.96 -10.31
CA GLY A 42 -8.09 13.58 -10.53
C GLY A 42 -8.37 13.06 -11.94
N PRO A 43 -8.04 11.78 -12.21
CA PRO A 43 -8.20 11.16 -13.52
C PRO A 43 -9.68 11.01 -13.90
N SER A 44 -9.95 11.04 -15.19
CA SER A 44 -11.25 10.72 -15.77
C SER A 44 -11.56 9.22 -15.70
N GLU A 45 -12.82 8.83 -15.83
CA GLU A 45 -13.21 7.41 -15.94
C GLU A 45 -12.49 6.69 -17.08
N LYS A 46 -12.25 7.38 -18.21
CA LYS A 46 -11.50 6.83 -19.35
C LYS A 46 -10.04 6.54 -19.00
N GLU A 47 -9.38 7.45 -18.28
CA GLU A 47 -7.99 7.26 -17.83
C GLU A 47 -7.88 6.13 -16.81
N ILE A 48 -8.84 6.03 -15.89
CA ILE A 48 -8.92 4.93 -14.93
C ILE A 48 -9.17 3.59 -15.64
N LEU A 49 -10.06 3.56 -16.64
CA LEU A 49 -10.32 2.35 -17.42
C LEU A 49 -9.08 1.88 -18.17
N GLU A 50 -8.31 2.80 -18.73
CA GLU A 50 -7.02 2.49 -19.37
C GLU A 50 -6.05 1.84 -18.36
N ASP A 51 -5.89 2.45 -17.20
CA ASP A 51 -5.01 1.95 -16.14
C ASP A 51 -5.45 0.55 -15.67
N LEU A 52 -6.73 0.36 -15.40
CA LEU A 52 -7.26 -0.91 -14.92
C LEU A 52 -7.19 -2.02 -15.96
N ASN A 53 -7.32 -1.70 -17.25
CA ASN A 53 -7.12 -2.65 -18.34
C ASN A 53 -5.66 -3.10 -18.44
N ILE A 54 -4.70 -2.24 -18.11
CA ILE A 54 -3.28 -2.62 -18.02
C ILE A 54 -3.07 -3.49 -16.78
N ILE A 55 -3.50 -3.03 -15.60
CA ILE A 55 -3.30 -3.71 -14.33
C ILE A 55 -3.91 -5.12 -14.34
N SER A 56 -5.13 -5.27 -14.84
CA SER A 56 -5.87 -6.54 -14.82
C SER A 56 -5.25 -7.66 -15.67
N GLN A 57 -4.27 -7.34 -16.52
CA GLN A 57 -3.50 -8.33 -17.24
C GLN A 57 -2.51 -9.09 -16.34
N TYR A 58 -2.12 -8.47 -15.20
CA TYR A 58 -1.03 -8.97 -14.35
C TYR A 58 -1.45 -9.15 -12.90
N TRP A 59 -2.40 -8.34 -12.40
CA TRP A 59 -2.85 -8.37 -11.01
C TRP A 59 -4.37 -8.33 -10.91
N ARG A 60 -4.89 -9.08 -9.94
CA ARG A 60 -6.32 -9.12 -9.63
C ARG A 60 -6.67 -8.56 -8.25
N LEU A 61 -5.67 -8.06 -7.53
CA LEU A 61 -5.84 -7.37 -6.26
C LEU A 61 -5.02 -6.08 -6.28
N ILE A 62 -5.69 -4.96 -6.03
CA ILE A 62 -5.04 -3.66 -5.94
C ILE A 62 -5.27 -3.03 -4.58
N ARG A 63 -4.36 -2.12 -4.19
CA ARG A 63 -4.50 -1.29 -3.00
C ARG A 63 -4.71 0.16 -3.39
N LEU A 64 -5.76 0.79 -2.83
CA LEU A 64 -6.01 2.23 -2.87
C LEU A 64 -5.74 2.82 -1.50
N TYR A 65 -5.32 4.09 -1.46
CA TYR A 65 -4.88 4.73 -0.23
C TYR A 65 -5.95 5.56 0.47
N GLY A 66 -6.97 6.01 -0.23
CA GLY A 66 -8.06 6.82 0.29
C GLY A 66 -9.44 6.38 -0.16
N SER A 67 -10.45 7.08 0.34
CA SER A 67 -11.88 6.85 0.03
C SER A 67 -12.53 8.09 -0.57
N ASP A 68 -11.76 8.93 -1.23
CA ASP A 68 -12.24 10.15 -1.89
C ASP A 68 -13.06 9.86 -3.18
N GLY A 69 -13.41 10.93 -3.90
CA GLY A 69 -14.18 10.81 -5.15
C GLY A 69 -13.41 10.12 -6.27
N ASP A 70 -12.09 10.14 -6.24
CA ASP A 70 -11.26 9.46 -7.24
C ASP A 70 -11.24 7.95 -6.98
N SER A 71 -11.12 7.53 -5.73
CA SER A 71 -11.26 6.12 -5.32
C SER A 71 -12.67 5.58 -5.62
N GLU A 72 -13.73 6.36 -5.39
CA GLU A 72 -15.10 5.98 -5.78
C GLU A 72 -15.20 5.75 -7.29
N ARG A 73 -14.53 6.60 -8.09
CA ARG A 73 -14.51 6.48 -9.56
C ARG A 73 -13.81 5.19 -10.00
N VAL A 74 -12.72 4.80 -9.32
CA VAL A 74 -12.05 3.50 -9.56
C VAL A 74 -13.01 2.34 -9.33
N LEU A 75 -13.68 2.29 -8.17
CA LEU A 75 -14.64 1.24 -7.84
C LEU A 75 -15.81 1.20 -8.84
N LYS A 76 -16.31 2.37 -9.24
CA LYS A 76 -17.36 2.48 -10.26
C LYS A 76 -16.92 1.88 -11.60
N VAL A 77 -15.73 2.25 -12.08
CA VAL A 77 -15.17 1.73 -13.35
C VAL A 77 -14.99 0.21 -13.29
N ILE A 78 -14.46 -0.32 -12.19
CA ILE A 78 -14.32 -1.78 -11.99
C ILE A 78 -15.68 -2.47 -12.14
N ARG A 79 -16.73 -1.95 -11.49
CA ARG A 79 -18.08 -2.52 -11.53
C ARG A 79 -18.72 -2.42 -12.90
N ASP A 80 -18.71 -1.21 -13.48
CA ASP A 80 -19.42 -0.93 -14.74
C ASP A 80 -18.83 -1.73 -15.91
N HIS A 81 -17.50 -1.91 -15.91
CA HIS A 81 -16.77 -2.67 -16.94
C HIS A 81 -16.49 -4.13 -16.55
N LYS A 82 -16.96 -4.58 -15.38
CA LYS A 82 -16.76 -5.96 -14.88
C LYS A 82 -15.30 -6.40 -14.89
N ILE A 83 -14.39 -5.48 -14.53
CA ILE A 83 -12.95 -5.78 -14.50
C ILE A 83 -12.69 -6.76 -13.35
N PRO A 84 -11.96 -7.87 -13.57
CA PRO A 84 -11.78 -8.93 -12.57
C PRO A 84 -10.72 -8.55 -11.53
N ILE A 85 -10.95 -7.45 -10.80
CA ILE A 85 -10.05 -6.90 -9.78
C ILE A 85 -10.80 -6.79 -8.45
N LYS A 86 -10.15 -7.20 -7.36
CA LYS A 86 -10.52 -6.88 -5.98
C LYS A 86 -9.70 -5.69 -5.47
N VAL A 87 -10.22 -5.01 -4.45
CA VAL A 87 -9.63 -3.78 -3.94
C VAL A 87 -9.45 -3.86 -2.41
N MET A 88 -8.27 -3.57 -1.91
CA MET A 88 -8.08 -3.13 -0.53
C MET A 88 -8.25 -1.62 -0.51
N LEU A 89 -9.37 -1.16 0.05
CA LEU A 89 -9.76 0.26 0.06
C LEU A 89 -9.11 0.97 1.25
N GLY A 90 -8.43 2.09 1.00
CA GLY A 90 -7.86 2.94 2.05
C GLY A 90 -8.86 3.90 2.67
N VAL A 91 -8.62 4.24 3.93
CA VAL A 91 -9.19 5.40 4.63
C VAL A 91 -8.00 6.26 5.05
N TRP A 92 -7.74 7.33 4.32
CA TRP A 92 -6.59 8.18 4.57
C TRP A 92 -6.80 9.03 5.82
N LEU A 93 -5.92 8.90 6.80
CA LEU A 93 -5.98 9.64 8.06
C LEU A 93 -4.78 10.56 8.23
N GLU A 94 -5.08 11.81 8.61
CA GLU A 94 -4.10 12.85 8.88
C GLU A 94 -3.94 13.11 10.38
N ASN A 95 -2.77 13.59 10.78
CA ASN A 95 -2.50 13.95 12.16
C ASN A 95 -3.40 15.10 12.65
N GLU A 96 -4.24 14.83 13.66
CA GLU A 96 -5.21 15.78 14.21
C GLU A 96 -4.60 16.80 15.17
N THR A 97 -3.41 16.53 15.71
CA THR A 97 -2.79 17.40 16.72
C THR A 97 -2.27 18.72 16.13
N LYS A 98 -1.91 18.70 14.85
CA LYS A 98 -1.37 19.86 14.14
C LYS A 98 -2.45 20.80 13.56
N ASN A 99 -3.66 20.29 13.36
CA ASN A 99 -4.77 21.08 12.77
C ASN A 99 -6.12 20.53 13.25
N ARG A 100 -6.89 21.36 13.98
CA ARG A 100 -8.23 20.99 14.49
C ARG A 100 -9.24 20.61 13.39
N GLY A 101 -9.06 21.10 12.16
CA GLY A 101 -9.90 20.76 11.02
C GLY A 101 -9.75 19.30 10.58
N ARG A 102 -8.57 18.70 10.79
CA ARG A 102 -8.25 17.32 10.38
C ARG A 102 -9.19 16.27 10.95
N LYS A 103 -9.65 16.44 12.20
CA LYS A 103 -10.64 15.53 12.78
C LYS A 103 -11.92 15.42 11.96
N LYS A 104 -12.42 16.56 11.44
CA LYS A 104 -13.63 16.58 10.58
C LYS A 104 -13.36 15.90 9.25
N GLU A 105 -12.19 16.11 8.68
CA GLU A 105 -11.75 15.49 7.43
C GLU A 105 -11.60 13.97 7.60
N ASN A 106 -10.88 13.52 8.64
CA ASN A 106 -10.72 12.12 8.98
C ASN A 106 -12.07 11.41 9.20
N LEU A 107 -13.02 12.05 9.91
CA LEU A 107 -14.36 11.49 10.10
C LEU A 107 -15.14 11.39 8.80
N ARG A 108 -14.96 12.36 7.88
CA ARG A 108 -15.58 12.32 6.55
C ARG A 108 -14.99 11.17 5.74
N GLU A 109 -13.69 11.03 5.76
CA GLU A 109 -12.96 9.98 5.07
C GLU A 109 -13.37 8.58 5.58
N ALA A 110 -13.40 8.38 6.89
CA ALA A 110 -13.86 7.12 7.50
C ALA A 110 -15.32 6.79 7.11
N ARG A 111 -16.23 7.77 7.12
CA ARG A 111 -17.62 7.57 6.69
C ARG A 111 -17.71 7.20 5.21
N LYS A 112 -16.89 7.83 4.38
CA LYS A 112 -16.85 7.55 2.94
C LYS A 112 -16.28 6.14 2.68
N GLY A 113 -15.23 5.74 3.40
CA GLY A 113 -14.69 4.38 3.34
C GLY A 113 -15.73 3.31 3.71
N ILE A 114 -16.50 3.53 4.77
CA ILE A 114 -17.62 2.66 5.17
C ILE A 114 -18.68 2.60 4.05
N GLU A 115 -19.10 3.76 3.55
CA GLU A 115 -20.10 3.85 2.48
C GLU A 115 -19.65 3.08 1.23
N LEU A 116 -18.42 3.32 0.77
CA LEU A 116 -17.87 2.67 -0.42
C LEU A 116 -17.64 1.18 -0.20
N GLY A 117 -17.06 0.79 0.93
CA GLY A 117 -16.85 -0.61 1.29
C GLY A 117 -18.15 -1.40 1.27
N ASN A 118 -19.21 -0.87 1.88
CA ASN A 118 -20.51 -1.53 1.92
C ASN A 118 -21.23 -1.54 0.55
N ARG A 119 -21.13 -0.44 -0.21
CA ARG A 119 -21.74 -0.32 -1.56
C ARG A 119 -21.06 -1.24 -2.57
N TYR A 120 -19.76 -1.44 -2.45
CA TYR A 120 -18.93 -2.22 -3.37
C TYR A 120 -18.35 -3.48 -2.70
N SER A 121 -19.11 -4.10 -1.77
CA SER A 121 -18.65 -5.28 -1.01
C SER A 121 -18.37 -6.53 -1.86
N ASP A 122 -18.83 -6.55 -3.09
CA ASP A 122 -18.50 -7.54 -4.12
C ASP A 122 -17.09 -7.33 -4.72
N ILE A 123 -16.53 -6.11 -4.62
CA ILE A 123 -15.22 -5.70 -5.15
C ILE A 123 -14.22 -5.48 -4.02
N VAL A 124 -14.63 -4.79 -2.95
CA VAL A 124 -13.77 -4.46 -1.81
C VAL A 124 -13.51 -5.70 -0.95
N ALA A 125 -12.26 -6.12 -0.88
CA ALA A 125 -11.83 -7.29 -0.10
C ALA A 125 -11.55 -6.95 1.37
N ALA A 126 -11.13 -5.71 1.66
CA ALA A 126 -10.84 -5.21 3.00
C ALA A 126 -10.81 -3.67 3.03
N ILE A 127 -10.94 -3.09 4.23
CA ILE A 127 -10.74 -1.65 4.46
C ILE A 127 -9.49 -1.45 5.32
N ASN A 128 -8.54 -0.68 4.81
CA ASN A 128 -7.30 -0.30 5.49
C ASN A 128 -7.44 1.11 6.08
N VAL A 129 -7.46 1.23 7.42
CA VAL A 129 -7.73 2.48 8.15
C VAL A 129 -6.41 3.12 8.59
N GLY A 130 -6.00 4.19 7.90
CA GLY A 130 -4.71 4.85 8.10
C GLY A 130 -3.56 4.16 7.37
N ASN A 131 -2.55 4.95 7.07
CA ASN A 131 -1.30 4.52 6.45
C ASN A 131 -0.13 5.17 7.17
N GLU A 132 0.79 4.37 7.72
CA GLU A 132 1.97 4.85 8.46
C GLU A 132 1.63 5.87 9.55
N THR A 133 0.57 5.59 10.31
CA THR A 133 0.05 6.50 11.32
C THR A 133 0.70 6.32 12.69
N ARG A 134 1.56 5.32 12.87
CA ARG A 134 2.24 5.04 14.14
C ARG A 134 3.75 5.18 14.07
N ILE A 135 4.37 4.95 12.93
CA ILE A 135 5.83 5.06 12.79
C ILE A 135 6.34 6.48 13.06
N SER A 136 7.50 6.61 13.69
CA SER A 136 7.97 7.88 14.29
C SER A 136 8.29 8.98 13.29
N TRP A 137 8.70 8.64 12.09
CA TRP A 137 9.08 9.60 11.03
C TRP A 137 7.93 10.06 10.16
N SER A 138 6.76 9.39 10.26
CA SER A 138 5.62 9.72 9.41
C SER A 138 5.00 11.09 9.76
N HIS A 139 4.69 11.86 8.72
CA HIS A 139 3.93 13.10 8.84
C HIS A 139 2.48 12.88 9.30
N HIS A 140 1.95 11.68 9.08
CA HIS A 140 0.58 11.28 9.43
C HIS A 140 0.50 10.70 10.84
N ARG A 141 1.61 10.62 11.56
CA ARG A 141 1.67 10.02 12.89
C ARG A 141 0.64 10.63 13.85
N MET A 142 -0.21 9.79 14.42
CA MET A 142 -1.22 10.16 15.39
C MET A 142 -1.11 9.35 16.69
N GLN A 143 -1.86 9.76 17.72
CA GLN A 143 -1.94 9.00 18.95
C GLN A 143 -2.64 7.66 18.73
N GLN A 144 -2.17 6.61 19.42
CA GLN A 144 -2.70 5.25 19.26
C GLN A 144 -4.20 5.17 19.53
N HIS A 145 -4.68 5.78 20.60
CA HIS A 145 -6.10 5.82 20.93
C HIS A 145 -6.95 6.51 19.83
N THR A 146 -6.36 7.49 19.12
CA THR A 146 -7.03 8.17 18.02
C THR A 146 -7.20 7.22 16.82
N LEU A 147 -6.15 6.49 16.45
CA LEU A 147 -6.23 5.48 15.40
C LEU A 147 -7.24 4.37 15.77
N LEU A 148 -7.17 3.84 17.00
CA LEU A 148 -8.12 2.84 17.49
C LEU A 148 -9.57 3.30 17.39
N ASN A 149 -9.85 4.58 17.70
CA ASN A 149 -11.20 5.13 17.55
C ASN A 149 -11.68 5.07 16.09
N TYR A 150 -10.83 5.36 15.11
CA TYR A 150 -11.19 5.26 13.68
C TYR A 150 -11.35 3.80 13.24
N ILE A 151 -10.47 2.91 13.65
CA ILE A 151 -10.58 1.46 13.39
C ILE A 151 -11.94 0.95 13.91
N ARG A 152 -12.29 1.26 15.15
CA ARG A 152 -13.57 0.87 15.75
C ARG A 152 -14.78 1.46 15.03
N ILE A 153 -14.72 2.76 14.64
CA ILE A 153 -15.78 3.40 13.84
C ILE A 153 -15.98 2.65 12.54
N VAL A 154 -14.93 2.33 11.81
CA VAL A 154 -15.04 1.62 10.54
C VAL A 154 -15.54 0.20 10.78
N ARG A 155 -14.89 -0.54 11.69
CA ARG A 155 -15.21 -1.94 11.95
C ARG A 155 -16.64 -2.17 12.46
N ASN A 156 -17.19 -1.25 13.25
CA ASN A 156 -18.55 -1.34 13.77
C ASN A 156 -19.64 -1.00 12.73
N ASN A 157 -19.27 -0.55 11.53
CA ASN A 157 -20.21 -0.13 10.50
C ASN A 157 -20.00 -0.82 9.14
N THR A 158 -19.25 -1.91 9.09
CA THR A 158 -19.07 -2.77 7.93
C THR A 158 -18.89 -4.22 8.36
N ASP A 159 -19.19 -5.17 7.47
CA ASP A 159 -18.91 -6.60 7.64
C ASP A 159 -17.58 -7.00 6.97
N LEU A 160 -16.96 -6.11 6.22
CA LEU A 160 -15.66 -6.35 5.59
C LEU A 160 -14.55 -6.48 6.64
N PRO A 161 -13.47 -7.22 6.35
CA PRO A 161 -12.25 -7.21 7.16
C PRO A 161 -11.68 -5.79 7.26
N VAL A 162 -11.23 -5.40 8.47
CA VAL A 162 -10.66 -4.08 8.74
C VAL A 162 -9.26 -4.21 9.32
N THR A 163 -8.34 -3.45 8.76
CA THR A 163 -6.93 -3.44 9.13
C THR A 163 -6.38 -2.02 9.20
N THR A 164 -5.11 -1.90 9.53
CA THR A 164 -4.29 -0.69 9.38
C THR A 164 -2.91 -1.06 8.86
N ALA A 165 -2.29 -0.17 8.08
CA ALA A 165 -0.97 -0.37 7.53
C ALA A 165 0.06 0.51 8.23
N ASP A 166 1.21 -0.08 8.56
CA ASP A 166 2.33 0.64 9.12
C ASP A 166 3.66 -0.07 8.78
N ASP A 167 4.78 0.61 9.00
CA ASP A 167 6.11 0.06 8.79
C ASP A 167 6.43 -1.08 9.77
N TYR A 168 7.27 -2.03 9.35
CA TYR A 168 7.70 -3.15 10.18
C TYR A 168 8.32 -2.72 11.51
N ASN A 169 8.97 -1.55 11.56
CA ASN A 169 9.55 -0.99 12.79
C ASN A 169 8.50 -0.60 13.84
N TYR A 170 7.24 -0.48 13.45
CA TYR A 170 6.13 -0.40 14.40
C TYR A 170 5.63 -1.79 14.78
N TRP A 171 5.43 -2.67 13.80
CA TRP A 171 4.83 -3.99 14.03
C TRP A 171 5.72 -4.95 14.81
N ASN A 172 7.05 -4.77 14.79
CA ASN A 172 7.99 -5.58 15.58
C ASN A 172 8.16 -5.10 17.04
N LYS A 173 7.32 -4.15 17.53
CA LYS A 173 7.35 -3.64 18.89
C LYS A 173 6.12 -4.09 19.69
N THR A 174 6.28 -4.19 21.01
CA THR A 174 5.18 -4.56 21.91
C THR A 174 4.02 -3.58 21.90
N ASP A 175 4.27 -2.29 21.61
CA ASP A 175 3.25 -1.25 21.52
C ASP A 175 2.21 -1.52 20.41
N SER A 176 2.57 -2.30 19.40
CA SER A 176 1.66 -2.63 18.30
C SER A 176 0.57 -3.64 18.70
N LYS A 177 0.75 -4.38 19.80
CA LYS A 177 -0.20 -5.43 20.22
C LYS A 177 -1.61 -4.92 20.44
N GLU A 178 -1.75 -3.76 21.08
CA GLU A 178 -3.08 -3.17 21.34
C GLU A 178 -3.87 -2.92 20.04
N ILE A 179 -3.19 -2.45 18.97
CA ILE A 179 -3.83 -2.29 17.67
C ILE A 179 -4.06 -3.64 17.02
N ALA A 180 -3.08 -4.55 17.06
CA ALA A 180 -3.20 -5.89 16.49
C ALA A 180 -4.41 -6.65 17.06
N ASP A 181 -4.74 -6.45 18.33
CA ASP A 181 -5.88 -7.09 19.00
C ASP A 181 -7.26 -6.57 18.51
N GLU A 182 -7.29 -5.43 17.80
CA GLU A 182 -8.54 -4.79 17.34
C GLU A 182 -8.66 -4.72 15.81
N ILE A 183 -7.74 -5.34 15.08
CA ILE A 183 -7.78 -5.47 13.61
C ILE A 183 -7.87 -6.93 13.19
N ASP A 184 -8.38 -7.17 12.00
CA ASP A 184 -8.60 -8.53 11.50
C ASP A 184 -7.30 -9.20 11.04
N PHE A 185 -6.39 -8.46 10.44
CA PHE A 185 -5.06 -8.88 9.99
C PHE A 185 -4.10 -7.69 9.99
N ILE A 186 -2.80 -7.95 9.92
CA ILE A 186 -1.75 -6.92 9.91
C ILE A 186 -1.31 -6.62 8.49
N VAL A 187 -1.14 -5.34 8.16
CA VAL A 187 -0.50 -4.87 6.93
C VAL A 187 0.82 -4.19 7.28
N THR A 188 1.92 -4.81 6.88
CA THR A 188 3.27 -4.29 7.15
C THR A 188 3.94 -3.78 5.89
N HIS A 189 4.72 -2.69 6.00
CA HIS A 189 5.59 -2.22 4.93
C HIS A 189 7.02 -2.70 5.18
N ILE A 190 7.67 -3.25 4.16
CA ILE A 190 9.03 -3.79 4.26
C ILE A 190 9.83 -3.37 3.03
N TYR A 191 10.59 -2.28 3.14
CA TYR A 191 11.38 -1.73 2.06
C TYR A 191 12.89 -1.97 2.27
N ALA A 192 13.44 -2.93 1.55
CA ALA A 192 14.88 -3.22 1.61
C ALA A 192 15.73 -2.01 1.16
N LEU A 193 15.33 -1.35 0.07
CA LEU A 193 16.04 -0.20 -0.48
C LEU A 193 16.15 0.96 0.53
N TRP A 194 15.03 1.35 1.17
CA TRP A 194 15.00 2.38 2.21
C TRP A 194 15.79 2.00 3.47
N ASN A 195 16.01 0.70 3.70
CA ASN A 195 16.80 0.20 4.81
C ASN A 195 18.27 -0.06 4.45
N GLY A 196 18.74 0.55 3.36
CA GLY A 196 20.13 0.50 2.94
C GLY A 196 20.63 -0.88 2.56
N LYS A 197 19.75 -1.74 2.05
CA LYS A 197 20.10 -3.06 1.56
C LYS A 197 20.50 -3.00 0.10
N THR A 198 21.50 -3.82 -0.25
CA THR A 198 21.77 -4.13 -1.66
C THR A 198 20.75 -5.14 -2.17
N LEU A 199 20.75 -5.36 -3.47
CA LEU A 199 19.81 -6.31 -4.08
C LEU A 199 20.05 -7.75 -3.60
N GLU A 200 21.33 -8.12 -3.39
CA GLU A 200 21.75 -9.43 -2.90
C GLU A 200 21.26 -9.68 -1.46
N GLU A 201 21.18 -8.63 -0.65
CA GLU A 201 20.74 -8.71 0.74
C GLU A 201 19.21 -8.63 0.89
N ALA A 202 18.50 -8.10 -0.13
CA ALA A 202 17.13 -7.62 0.00
C ALA A 202 16.16 -8.69 0.50
N PHE A 203 16.17 -9.88 -0.10
CA PHE A 203 15.20 -10.94 0.21
C PHE A 203 15.55 -11.76 1.45
N GLU A 204 16.81 -11.98 1.74
CA GLU A 204 17.22 -12.55 3.02
C GLU A 204 16.85 -11.63 4.18
N TRP A 205 17.07 -10.33 4.01
CA TRP A 205 16.68 -9.34 5.01
C TRP A 205 15.14 -9.25 5.15
N MET A 206 14.40 -9.22 4.05
CA MET A 206 12.92 -9.17 4.06
C MET A 206 12.34 -10.43 4.73
N ASP A 207 12.87 -11.61 4.43
CA ASP A 207 12.50 -12.88 5.04
C ASP A 207 12.69 -12.85 6.56
N ARG A 208 13.85 -12.38 7.02
CA ARG A 208 14.16 -12.19 8.45
C ARG A 208 13.17 -11.22 9.11
N ILE A 209 12.91 -10.06 8.51
CA ILE A 209 11.96 -9.07 9.04
C ILE A 209 10.56 -9.67 9.15
N TYR A 210 10.08 -10.30 8.07
CA TYR A 210 8.73 -10.84 8.04
C TYR A 210 8.55 -11.97 9.04
N PHE A 211 9.38 -13.01 9.00
CA PHE A 211 9.18 -14.22 9.81
C PHE A 211 9.71 -14.11 11.24
N HIS A 212 10.87 -13.47 11.43
CA HIS A 212 11.53 -13.48 12.73
C HIS A 212 11.34 -12.20 13.55
N GLU A 213 10.78 -11.13 12.96
CA GLU A 213 10.44 -9.94 13.72
C GLU A 213 8.92 -9.72 13.78
N VAL A 214 8.24 -9.50 12.65
CA VAL A 214 6.81 -9.15 12.65
C VAL A 214 5.95 -10.37 13.00
N LYS A 215 6.16 -11.51 12.34
CA LYS A 215 5.39 -12.74 12.61
C LYS A 215 5.69 -13.32 14.00
N ALA A 216 6.92 -13.21 14.48
CA ALA A 216 7.28 -13.63 15.83
C ALA A 216 6.61 -12.76 16.91
N MET A 217 6.40 -11.44 16.65
CA MET A 217 5.67 -10.55 17.55
C MET A 217 4.16 -10.83 17.58
N HIS A 218 3.59 -11.26 16.45
CA HIS A 218 2.15 -11.50 16.23
C HIS A 218 1.88 -12.90 15.65
N PRO A 219 2.20 -13.99 16.37
CA PRO A 219 2.16 -15.36 15.83
C PRO A 219 0.76 -15.81 15.39
N ASP A 220 -0.29 -15.30 16.04
CA ASP A 220 -1.68 -15.69 15.80
C ASP A 220 -2.40 -14.82 14.77
N LYS A 221 -1.74 -13.78 14.24
CA LYS A 221 -2.32 -12.90 13.22
C LYS A 221 -1.90 -13.32 11.81
N GLU A 222 -2.82 -13.20 10.87
CA GLU A 222 -2.46 -13.11 9.47
C GLU A 222 -1.70 -11.80 9.23
N ILE A 223 -0.60 -11.88 8.48
CA ILE A 223 0.23 -10.72 8.16
C ILE A 223 0.43 -10.71 6.65
N ILE A 224 0.18 -9.56 6.05
CA ILE A 224 0.44 -9.31 4.64
C ILE A 224 1.43 -8.15 4.48
N ILE A 225 2.12 -8.11 3.35
CA ILE A 225 3.00 -6.98 3.02
C ILE A 225 2.19 -5.98 2.20
N GLY A 226 1.97 -4.80 2.78
CA GLY A 226 1.20 -3.72 2.16
C GLY A 226 1.98 -2.88 1.17
N GLU A 227 3.30 -2.84 1.35
CA GLU A 227 4.21 -2.15 0.45
C GLU A 227 5.59 -2.78 0.49
N THR A 228 6.14 -3.03 -0.69
CA THR A 228 7.55 -3.34 -0.94
C THR A 228 7.86 -3.07 -2.40
N GLY A 229 9.08 -2.69 -2.74
CA GLY A 229 9.43 -2.36 -4.11
C GLY A 229 10.89 -1.96 -4.27
N TRP A 230 11.23 -1.51 -5.49
CA TRP A 230 12.56 -1.02 -5.85
C TRP A 230 12.45 0.12 -6.86
N ALA A 231 13.08 1.26 -6.59
CA ALA A 231 13.02 2.42 -7.46
C ALA A 231 13.97 2.29 -8.67
N THR A 232 13.66 3.00 -9.76
CA THR A 232 14.44 2.95 -11.01
C THR A 232 15.28 4.18 -11.28
N ASP A 233 15.00 5.30 -10.62
CA ASP A 233 15.75 6.54 -10.81
C ASP A 233 15.95 7.28 -9.48
N TYR A 234 17.11 7.93 -9.33
CA TYR A 234 17.50 8.65 -8.13
C TYR A 234 18.76 9.48 -8.36
N ASP A 235 18.71 10.78 -8.07
CA ASP A 235 19.86 11.67 -8.12
C ASP A 235 20.56 11.77 -6.76
N ARG A 236 21.48 10.86 -6.51
CA ARG A 236 22.28 10.83 -5.27
C ARG A 236 23.05 12.14 -5.01
N SER A 237 23.43 12.89 -6.05
CA SER A 237 24.22 14.11 -5.90
C SER A 237 23.45 15.25 -5.20
N LYS A 238 22.13 15.16 -5.17
CA LYS A 238 21.24 16.15 -4.56
C LYS A 238 20.79 15.79 -3.15
N THR A 239 21.20 14.64 -2.65
CA THR A 239 20.83 14.19 -1.30
C THR A 239 21.86 14.64 -0.29
N GLY A 240 21.42 15.41 0.72
CA GLY A 240 22.25 15.86 1.83
C GLY A 240 22.38 14.82 2.95
N PRO A 241 23.36 14.99 3.85
CA PRO A 241 23.49 14.14 5.03
C PRO A 241 22.22 14.23 5.91
N GLY A 242 21.75 13.06 6.39
CA GLY A 242 20.57 12.95 7.26
C GLY A 242 19.23 12.99 6.55
N GLN A 243 19.21 13.15 5.24
CA GLN A 243 18.01 13.02 4.43
C GLN A 243 17.67 11.53 4.22
N GLN A 244 16.39 11.21 4.00
CA GLN A 244 15.92 9.82 3.90
C GLN A 244 16.64 9.06 2.77
N ALA A 245 16.76 9.67 1.61
CA ALA A 245 17.42 9.04 0.47
C ALA A 245 18.93 8.79 0.69
N SER A 246 19.58 9.39 1.71
CA SER A 246 20.95 9.07 2.09
C SER A 246 21.12 7.66 2.65
N LEU A 247 20.01 7.01 3.04
CA LEU A 247 20.01 5.62 3.50
C LEU A 247 20.17 4.62 2.35
N ILE A 248 19.83 5.01 1.11
CA ILE A 248 19.92 4.14 -0.07
C ILE A 248 21.39 3.78 -0.35
N LYS A 249 21.68 2.48 -0.29
CA LYS A 249 22.98 1.91 -0.64
C LYS A 249 22.93 1.04 -1.90
N GLY A 250 21.79 0.40 -2.13
CA GLY A 250 21.54 -0.40 -3.32
C GLY A 250 21.59 0.43 -4.60
N GLU A 251 21.87 -0.23 -5.71
CA GLU A 251 21.77 0.37 -7.03
C GLU A 251 20.32 0.69 -7.34
N VAL A 252 20.07 1.89 -7.88
CA VAL A 252 18.75 2.34 -8.34
C VAL A 252 18.80 2.46 -9.85
N SER A 253 18.17 1.53 -10.55
CA SER A 253 18.14 1.46 -12.00
C SER A 253 17.00 0.54 -12.48
N ASP A 254 16.64 0.62 -13.76
CA ASP A 254 15.73 -0.35 -14.39
C ASP A 254 16.26 -1.79 -14.30
N GLU A 255 17.59 -1.98 -14.40
CA GLU A 255 18.19 -3.30 -14.27
C GLU A 255 18.03 -3.87 -12.86
N ALA A 256 18.33 -3.05 -11.84
CA ALA A 256 18.19 -3.45 -10.45
C ALA A 256 16.71 -3.74 -10.09
N GLN A 257 15.78 -2.90 -10.53
CA GLN A 257 14.35 -3.17 -10.35
C GLN A 257 13.93 -4.48 -11.03
N GLY A 258 14.40 -4.76 -12.25
CA GLY A 258 14.07 -6.00 -12.96
C GLY A 258 14.54 -7.25 -12.20
N LYS A 259 15.74 -7.24 -11.64
CA LYS A 259 16.27 -8.32 -10.79
C LYS A 259 15.45 -8.45 -9.49
N TYR A 260 15.09 -7.31 -8.88
CA TYR A 260 14.23 -7.29 -7.69
C TYR A 260 12.86 -7.90 -7.96
N LEU A 261 12.23 -7.55 -9.08
CA LEU A 261 10.91 -8.06 -9.45
C LEU A 261 10.90 -9.58 -9.62
N VAL A 262 11.91 -10.16 -10.26
CA VAL A 262 12.03 -11.63 -10.38
C VAL A 262 12.09 -12.28 -9.00
N GLN A 263 12.99 -11.83 -8.13
CA GLN A 263 13.13 -12.36 -6.78
C GLN A 263 11.85 -12.14 -5.94
N HIS A 264 11.19 -10.99 -6.13
CA HIS A 264 9.92 -10.67 -5.47
C HIS A 264 8.83 -11.69 -5.81
N TYR A 265 8.62 -11.96 -7.10
CA TYR A 265 7.62 -12.92 -7.54
C TYR A 265 7.93 -14.34 -7.04
N GLU A 266 9.19 -14.77 -7.12
CA GLU A 266 9.64 -16.07 -6.58
C GLU A 266 9.40 -16.18 -5.07
N TRP A 267 9.70 -15.11 -4.31
CA TRP A 267 9.49 -15.08 -2.87
C TRP A 267 8.00 -15.13 -2.49
N VAL A 268 7.17 -14.35 -3.16
CA VAL A 268 5.72 -14.27 -2.94
C VAL A 268 5.06 -15.61 -3.27
N ASP A 269 5.42 -16.22 -4.38
CA ASP A 269 4.87 -17.52 -4.79
C ASP A 269 5.30 -18.65 -3.85
N LYS A 270 6.57 -18.69 -3.47
CA LYS A 270 7.11 -19.67 -2.52
C LYS A 270 6.43 -19.58 -1.15
N ASN A 271 6.28 -18.40 -0.60
CA ASN A 271 5.81 -18.18 0.77
C ASN A 271 4.28 -18.03 0.87
N ARG A 272 3.59 -17.81 -0.24
CA ARG A 272 2.14 -17.55 -0.31
C ARG A 272 1.70 -16.42 0.61
N VAL A 273 2.55 -15.41 0.77
CA VAL A 273 2.27 -14.19 1.54
C VAL A 273 1.66 -13.16 0.60
N THR A 274 0.44 -12.71 0.89
CA THR A 274 -0.15 -11.61 0.11
C THR A 274 0.74 -10.38 0.21
N THR A 275 1.14 -9.86 -0.96
CA THR A 275 2.12 -8.77 -1.04
C THR A 275 1.70 -7.79 -2.13
N PHE A 276 1.63 -6.51 -1.76
CA PHE A 276 1.40 -5.41 -2.69
C PHE A 276 2.74 -4.84 -3.14
N LEU A 277 3.06 -5.05 -4.39
CA LEU A 277 4.21 -4.39 -5.02
C LEU A 277 3.95 -2.88 -5.08
N PHE A 278 4.89 -2.09 -4.64
CA PHE A 278 4.87 -0.64 -4.73
C PHE A 278 5.77 -0.21 -5.89
N GLU A 279 5.23 0.23 -7.05
CA GLU A 279 3.83 0.41 -7.36
C GLU A 279 3.55 0.19 -8.87
N ALA A 280 2.29 0.27 -9.30
CA ALA A 280 1.95 0.05 -10.70
C ALA A 280 2.58 1.10 -11.62
N PHE A 281 2.39 2.38 -11.36
CA PHE A 281 2.79 3.49 -12.22
C PHE A 281 3.67 4.49 -11.49
N ASP A 282 4.64 5.06 -12.19
CA ASP A 282 5.37 6.24 -11.69
C ASP A 282 4.41 7.39 -11.39
N GLU A 283 4.63 8.08 -10.27
CA GLU A 283 3.78 9.18 -9.82
C GLU A 283 4.56 10.50 -9.74
N PRO A 284 4.55 11.33 -10.80
CA PRO A 284 5.35 12.55 -10.90
C PRO A 284 5.06 13.61 -9.85
N TRP A 285 3.89 13.53 -9.18
CA TRP A 285 3.48 14.45 -8.13
C TRP A 285 4.17 14.19 -6.78
N LYS A 286 4.65 12.96 -6.57
CA LYS A 286 5.32 12.59 -5.33
C LYS A 286 6.61 13.36 -5.12
N GLY A 287 6.97 13.52 -3.87
CA GLY A 287 8.22 14.09 -3.41
C GLY A 287 8.41 13.80 -1.95
N GLY A 288 9.60 14.09 -1.40
CA GLY A 288 9.89 13.89 0.01
C GLY A 288 11.06 12.94 0.29
N GLY A 289 11.61 12.33 -0.75
CA GLY A 289 12.84 11.54 -0.66
C GLY A 289 14.12 12.35 -0.72
N ASP A 290 14.01 13.69 -0.70
CA ASP A 290 15.10 14.66 -0.52
C ASP A 290 15.92 15.03 -1.75
N ALA A 291 15.95 14.23 -2.79
CA ALA A 291 16.39 14.69 -4.11
C ALA A 291 15.24 15.46 -4.76
N THR A 292 15.45 16.71 -5.13
CA THR A 292 14.42 17.53 -5.75
C THR A 292 14.40 17.39 -7.28
N GLY A 293 13.25 17.67 -7.89
CA GLY A 293 13.11 17.66 -9.34
C GLY A 293 12.70 16.31 -9.92
N PRO A 294 12.95 16.10 -11.24
CA PRO A 294 12.47 14.92 -11.94
C PRO A 294 13.09 13.59 -11.47
N HIS A 295 14.29 13.64 -10.91
CA HIS A 295 15.02 12.47 -10.44
C HIS A 295 14.88 12.23 -8.92
N GLU A 296 13.79 12.68 -8.34
CA GLU A 296 13.47 12.41 -6.95
C GLU A 296 12.90 10.99 -6.84
N VAL A 297 13.48 10.17 -5.94
CA VAL A 297 13.26 8.72 -5.88
C VAL A 297 11.81 8.30 -5.70
N GLU A 298 11.00 9.06 -4.95
CA GLU A 298 9.58 8.74 -4.71
C GLU A 298 8.72 8.75 -5.98
N LYS A 299 9.22 9.30 -7.08
CA LYS A 299 8.52 9.35 -8.36
C LYS A 299 8.70 8.12 -9.23
N HIS A 300 9.63 7.22 -8.86
CA HIS A 300 10.17 6.20 -9.77
C HIS A 300 10.05 4.76 -9.26
N TRP A 301 9.04 4.48 -8.46
CA TRP A 301 8.77 3.13 -7.95
C TRP A 301 7.91 2.28 -8.88
N GLY A 302 7.19 2.91 -9.82
CA GLY A 302 6.32 2.22 -10.76
C GLY A 302 7.05 1.19 -11.61
N VAL A 303 6.35 0.14 -11.98
CA VAL A 303 6.82 -0.81 -13.01
C VAL A 303 6.40 -0.37 -14.42
N PHE A 304 5.49 0.59 -14.49
CA PHE A 304 5.17 1.36 -15.68
C PHE A 304 5.54 2.82 -15.45
N TYR A 305 5.97 3.50 -16.52
CA TYR A 305 6.14 4.95 -16.51
C TYR A 305 4.80 5.69 -16.30
N GLU A 306 4.86 6.98 -15.99
CA GLU A 306 3.68 7.84 -15.85
C GLU A 306 2.80 7.92 -17.10
N ASN A 307 3.36 7.58 -18.27
CA ASN A 307 2.66 7.49 -19.55
C ASN A 307 2.12 6.08 -19.86
N ARG A 308 2.12 5.17 -18.87
CA ARG A 308 1.59 3.80 -18.91
C ARG A 308 2.37 2.82 -19.79
N ARG A 309 3.53 3.22 -20.32
CA ARG A 309 4.42 2.27 -20.99
C ARG A 309 5.15 1.42 -19.96
N PRO A 310 5.28 0.10 -20.18
CA PRO A 310 6.05 -0.75 -19.29
C PRO A 310 7.52 -0.34 -19.28
N LYS A 311 8.16 -0.38 -18.12
CA LYS A 311 9.60 -0.23 -18.01
C LYS A 311 10.32 -1.49 -18.48
N GLU A 312 11.60 -1.38 -18.84
CA GLU A 312 12.40 -2.54 -19.22
C GLU A 312 12.50 -3.57 -18.10
N SER A 313 12.53 -3.11 -16.85
CA SER A 313 12.49 -3.94 -15.65
C SER A 313 11.28 -4.89 -15.65
N PHE A 314 10.10 -4.37 -15.96
CA PHE A 314 8.88 -5.16 -16.01
C PHE A 314 8.81 -6.08 -17.22
N GLN A 315 9.31 -5.65 -18.38
CA GLN A 315 9.42 -6.51 -19.56
C GLN A 315 10.32 -7.73 -19.29
N LYS A 316 11.44 -7.54 -18.57
CA LYS A 316 12.32 -8.65 -18.16
C LYS A 316 11.60 -9.64 -17.24
N LEU A 317 10.78 -9.14 -16.31
CA LEU A 317 9.94 -10.01 -15.48
C LEU A 317 8.96 -10.83 -16.32
N LEU A 318 8.24 -10.19 -17.25
CA LEU A 318 7.27 -10.89 -18.11
C LEU A 318 7.93 -12.02 -18.92
N ILE A 319 9.11 -11.76 -19.47
CA ILE A 319 9.91 -12.80 -20.17
C ILE A 319 10.25 -13.95 -19.22
N HIS A 320 10.67 -13.64 -17.97
CA HIS A 320 10.97 -14.66 -16.95
C HIS A 320 9.75 -15.52 -16.61
N LEU A 321 8.56 -14.91 -16.55
CA LEU A 321 7.30 -15.60 -16.28
C LEU A 321 6.71 -16.33 -17.50
N GLY A 322 7.29 -16.16 -18.68
CA GLY A 322 6.78 -16.74 -19.94
C GLY A 322 5.52 -16.06 -20.48
N LEU A 323 5.34 -14.78 -20.15
CA LEU A 323 4.20 -13.95 -20.55
C LEU A 323 4.54 -12.99 -21.69
#